data_7925a86776c74365cc97193a33699556
#
_entry.id   7925a86776c74365cc97193a33699556
#
_cell.length_a   1.000
_cell.length_b   1.000
_cell.length_c   1.000
_cell.angle_alpha   90.00
_cell.angle_beta   90.00
_cell.angle_gamma   90.00
#
_symmetry.space_group_name_H-M   'P 1'
#
loop_
_entity.id
_entity.type
_entity.pdbx_description
1 polymer ?
#
loop_
_entity_poly.entity_id
_entity_poly.type
_entity_poly.pdbx_seq_one_letter_code
_entity_poly.pdbx_strand_id
1 'polypeptide(L)'
;MSDYTGPVLFDAPAAASVIAQVLEPSLSGARPPLSATQDYDSFMDRVGGRNEWSGRIGTRVLPATVTLVDDPTATDFQGQPLLGAYDIDDEGVKSQKVTLVENGMLKNMLMSRRPGPDFQMSNGHARSSMLSDPLPLSSNLFFQSSAAVSPADLRTKFLAACKDDGQQWCIEVKRMDDPALSALRQQDFGDFMSQIGGDIESGARLPLALYKVYVSDGHEEPMRQGVIEGLTVRSLRNILGIGNDLAVYTYMQQNSTAGLAGTALGSFGSAQAGIPSTVIAPSLLLDEVEIRGFHGEPRRLPLVPAPPLK
;
A
#
# COMPACT_ATOMS: atom_id res chain seq x y z
N MET A 1 -1.38 25.06 2.10
CA MET A 1 -2.65 24.38 1.90
C MET A 1 -3.24 24.18 3.28
N SER A 2 -4.53 24.46 3.52
CA SER A 2 -5.21 24.05 4.75
C SER A 2 -5.36 22.54 4.78
N ASP A 3 -5.28 21.95 5.95
CA ASP A 3 -5.52 20.54 6.13
C ASP A 3 -6.93 20.17 5.65
N TYR A 4 -7.10 18.95 5.16
CA TYR A 4 -8.35 18.42 4.64
C TYR A 4 -8.68 17.11 5.36
N THR A 5 -9.92 16.96 5.76
CA THR A 5 -10.47 15.69 6.24
C THR A 5 -11.83 15.50 5.59
N GLY A 6 -12.08 14.35 5.00
CA GLY A 6 -13.34 14.05 4.31
C GLY A 6 -13.19 12.98 3.23
N PRO A 7 -14.24 12.82 2.37
CA PRO A 7 -14.25 11.83 1.30
C PRO A 7 -13.14 12.05 0.28
N VAL A 8 -12.43 10.97 -0.07
CA VAL A 8 -11.36 10.99 -1.08
C VAL A 8 -11.59 9.90 -2.10
N LEU A 9 -11.56 10.28 -3.37
CA LEU A 9 -11.56 9.35 -4.50
C LEU A 9 -10.11 9.04 -4.92
N PHE A 10 -9.77 7.77 -4.90
CA PHE A 10 -8.50 7.28 -5.45
C PHE A 10 -8.79 6.63 -6.81
N ASP A 11 -8.20 7.15 -7.87
CA ASP A 11 -8.22 6.49 -9.18
C ASP A 11 -7.55 5.12 -9.10
N ALA A 12 -7.88 4.21 -10.00
CA ALA A 12 -7.42 2.82 -9.94
C ALA A 12 -5.90 2.66 -9.76
N PRO A 13 -4.99 3.41 -10.43
CA PRO A 13 -3.56 3.34 -10.17
C PRO A 13 -3.16 3.82 -8.76
N ALA A 14 -3.82 4.87 -8.27
CA ALA A 14 -3.58 5.37 -6.93
C ALA A 14 -4.11 4.40 -5.86
N ALA A 15 -5.30 3.86 -6.06
CA ALA A 15 -5.92 2.88 -5.19
C ALA A 15 -5.08 1.60 -5.09
N ALA A 16 -4.57 1.08 -6.21
CA ALA A 16 -3.70 -0.09 -6.23
C ALA A 16 -2.41 0.14 -5.42
N SER A 17 -1.79 1.32 -5.54
CA SER A 17 -0.63 1.70 -4.75
C SER A 17 -0.95 1.82 -3.26
N VAL A 18 -2.09 2.43 -2.89
CA VAL A 18 -2.56 2.52 -1.50
C VAL A 18 -2.83 1.14 -0.93
N ILE A 19 -3.51 0.25 -1.67
CA ILE A 19 -3.79 -1.12 -1.26
C ILE A 19 -2.48 -1.87 -0.99
N ALA A 20 -1.48 -1.77 -1.88
CA ALA A 20 -0.17 -2.35 -1.67
C ALA A 20 0.44 -1.88 -0.34
N GLN A 21 0.50 -0.58 -0.10
CA GLN A 21 1.12 0.00 1.08
C GLN A 21 0.37 -0.29 2.39
N VAL A 22 -0.96 -0.42 2.33
CA VAL A 22 -1.82 -0.59 3.51
C VAL A 22 -1.99 -2.05 3.90
N LEU A 23 -2.18 -2.96 2.91
CA LEU A 23 -2.48 -4.36 3.18
C LEU A 23 -1.23 -5.22 3.41
N GLU A 24 -0.11 -4.93 2.73
CA GLU A 24 1.10 -5.74 2.82
C GLU A 24 1.51 -6.13 4.26
N PRO A 25 1.57 -5.19 5.22
CA PRO A 25 1.98 -5.52 6.58
C PRO A 25 1.02 -6.50 7.29
N SER A 26 -0.20 -6.64 6.76
CA SER A 26 -1.27 -7.46 7.37
C SER A 26 -1.47 -8.82 6.70
N LEU A 27 -0.81 -9.09 5.56
CA LEU A 27 -1.05 -10.31 4.78
C LEU A 27 -0.28 -11.54 5.30
N SER A 28 0.85 -11.33 6.00
CA SER A 28 1.70 -12.41 6.50
C SER A 28 1.10 -13.12 7.71
N GLY A 29 0.95 -14.43 7.63
CA GLY A 29 0.52 -15.29 8.75
C GLY A 29 1.69 -16.05 9.41
N ALA A 30 2.93 -15.76 9.04
CA ALA A 30 4.09 -16.41 9.64
C ALA A 30 4.35 -15.95 11.08
N ARG A 31 4.96 -16.84 11.86
CA ARG A 31 5.52 -16.44 13.15
C ARG A 31 6.72 -15.53 12.94
N PRO A 32 6.87 -14.50 13.77
CA PRO A 32 8.11 -13.73 13.79
C PRO A 32 9.29 -14.66 14.09
N PRO A 33 10.51 -14.34 13.62
CA PRO A 33 11.70 -15.07 14.00
C PRO A 33 11.83 -15.09 15.53
N LEU A 34 12.12 -16.26 16.10
CA LEU A 34 12.44 -16.34 17.53
C LEU A 34 13.82 -15.70 17.77
N SER A 35 13.87 -14.73 18.62
CA SER A 35 15.14 -14.16 19.06
C SER A 35 15.74 -14.94 20.24
N ALA A 36 16.99 -14.63 20.56
CA ALA A 36 17.68 -15.23 21.71
C ALA A 36 17.15 -14.72 23.06
N THR A 37 16.37 -13.62 23.08
CA THR A 37 15.87 -13.01 24.30
C THR A 37 14.43 -12.50 24.14
N GLN A 38 13.60 -12.75 25.14
CA GLN A 38 12.20 -12.31 25.16
C GLN A 38 12.05 -10.76 25.15
N ASP A 39 13.07 -10.05 25.66
CA ASP A 39 13.09 -8.58 25.63
C ASP A 39 13.24 -8.04 24.22
N TYR A 40 14.05 -8.70 23.38
CA TYR A 40 14.19 -8.33 21.98
C TYR A 40 12.89 -8.58 21.19
N ASP A 41 12.22 -9.71 21.43
CA ASP A 41 10.93 -10.02 20.80
C ASP A 41 9.89 -8.96 21.17
N SER A 42 9.82 -8.58 22.46
CA SER A 42 8.92 -7.53 22.94
C SER A 42 9.24 -6.14 22.38
N PHE A 43 10.51 -5.87 22.09
CA PHE A 43 10.94 -4.64 21.43
C PHE A 43 10.55 -4.66 19.95
N MET A 44 10.81 -5.77 19.25
CA MET A 44 10.45 -5.92 17.83
C MET A 44 8.94 -5.89 17.60
N ASP A 45 8.14 -6.46 18.50
CA ASP A 45 6.67 -6.36 18.47
C ASP A 45 6.17 -4.91 18.60
N ARG A 46 6.91 -4.06 19.30
CA ARG A 46 6.58 -2.64 19.45
C ARG A 46 7.01 -1.79 18.25
N VAL A 47 8.16 -2.08 17.69
CA VAL A 47 8.80 -1.27 16.61
C VAL A 47 8.41 -1.78 15.22
N GLY A 48 8.21 -3.08 15.08
CA GLY A 48 7.91 -3.74 13.78
C GLY A 48 6.46 -3.58 13.29
N GLY A 49 5.59 -2.90 14.04
CA GLY A 49 4.17 -2.80 13.72
C GLY A 49 3.43 -4.13 13.92
N ARG A 50 2.31 -4.11 14.63
CA ARG A 50 1.47 -5.31 14.78
C ARG A 50 0.76 -5.60 13.46
N ASN A 51 0.86 -6.85 13.01
CA ASN A 51 -0.04 -7.35 11.96
C ASN A 51 -1.49 -7.29 12.46
N GLU A 52 -2.27 -6.36 11.92
CA GLU A 52 -3.65 -6.10 12.37
C GLU A 52 -4.61 -7.27 12.08
N TRP A 53 -4.24 -8.19 11.19
CA TRP A 53 -5.05 -9.35 10.84
C TRP A 53 -4.64 -10.63 11.58
N SER A 54 -3.53 -10.62 12.31
CA SER A 54 -3.10 -11.75 13.14
C SER A 54 -4.18 -12.13 14.16
N GLY A 55 -4.51 -13.43 14.24
CA GLY A 55 -5.56 -13.95 15.13
C GLY A 55 -6.99 -13.54 14.76
N ARG A 56 -7.22 -13.04 13.52
CA ARG A 56 -8.54 -12.59 13.07
C ARG A 56 -9.18 -13.48 11.99
N ILE A 57 -8.66 -14.68 11.80
CA ILE A 57 -9.27 -15.66 10.89
C ILE A 57 -10.75 -15.85 11.24
N GLY A 58 -11.61 -15.86 10.24
CA GLY A 58 -13.05 -15.97 10.39
C GLY A 58 -13.76 -14.67 10.81
N THR A 59 -13.05 -13.55 10.96
CA THR A 59 -13.69 -12.26 11.24
C THR A 59 -13.78 -11.38 10.01
N ARG A 60 -14.68 -10.38 10.03
CA ARG A 60 -14.81 -9.40 8.96
C ARG A 60 -13.70 -8.35 9.06
N VAL A 61 -12.92 -8.22 8.00
CA VAL A 61 -11.78 -7.29 7.89
C VAL A 61 -11.96 -6.26 6.79
N LEU A 62 -12.81 -6.53 5.78
CA LEU A 62 -13.13 -5.65 4.66
C LEU A 62 -14.66 -5.60 4.45
N PRO A 63 -15.18 -4.69 3.59
CA PRO A 63 -16.59 -4.68 3.21
C PRO A 63 -17.06 -6.05 2.68
N ALA A 64 -18.34 -6.39 2.92
CA ALA A 64 -18.92 -7.68 2.54
C ALA A 64 -18.89 -7.97 1.03
N THR A 65 -18.69 -6.95 0.23
CA THR A 65 -18.62 -7.06 -1.24
C THR A 65 -17.20 -7.33 -1.74
N VAL A 66 -16.19 -7.27 -0.86
CA VAL A 66 -14.77 -7.35 -1.24
C VAL A 66 -14.26 -8.78 -1.10
N THR A 67 -13.56 -9.24 -2.13
CA THR A 67 -12.77 -10.46 -2.15
C THR A 67 -11.33 -10.12 -2.51
N LEU A 68 -10.38 -10.67 -1.73
CA LEU A 68 -8.94 -10.47 -1.90
C LEU A 68 -8.28 -11.81 -2.17
N VAL A 69 -7.57 -11.91 -3.28
CA VAL A 69 -6.90 -13.14 -3.72
C VAL A 69 -5.46 -12.83 -4.06
N ASP A 70 -4.51 -13.62 -3.57
CA ASP A 70 -3.14 -13.62 -4.07
C ASP A 70 -2.90 -14.83 -4.97
N ASP A 71 -2.39 -14.60 -6.18
CA ASP A 71 -2.21 -15.64 -7.19
C ASP A 71 -0.84 -15.55 -7.86
N PRO A 72 0.18 -16.22 -7.30
CA PRO A 72 1.51 -16.29 -7.90
C PRO A 72 1.56 -17.05 -9.21
N THR A 73 0.51 -17.80 -9.56
CA THR A 73 0.45 -18.58 -10.81
C THR A 73 -0.09 -17.76 -11.99
N ALA A 74 -0.67 -16.58 -11.72
CA ALA A 74 -1.14 -15.67 -12.75
C ALA A 74 0.05 -14.93 -13.37
N THR A 75 0.30 -15.14 -14.66
CA THR A 75 1.41 -14.53 -15.40
C THR A 75 1.03 -13.31 -16.21
N ASP A 76 -0.27 -13.09 -16.41
CA ASP A 76 -0.80 -12.01 -17.25
C ASP A 76 -2.16 -11.52 -16.70
N PHE A 77 -2.43 -10.23 -16.90
CA PHE A 77 -3.74 -9.62 -16.70
C PHE A 77 -4.06 -8.66 -17.84
N GLN A 78 -5.05 -8.96 -18.66
CA GLN A 78 -5.50 -8.15 -19.79
C GLN A 78 -4.37 -7.79 -20.78
N GLY A 79 -3.43 -8.71 -21.03
CA GLY A 79 -2.29 -8.52 -21.92
C GLY A 79 -1.10 -7.80 -21.27
N GLN A 80 -1.16 -7.52 -19.96
CA GLN A 80 -0.04 -6.98 -19.20
C GLN A 80 0.64 -8.07 -18.38
N PRO A 81 1.95 -8.30 -18.50
CA PRO A 81 2.66 -9.29 -17.71
C PRO A 81 2.65 -8.92 -16.22
N LEU A 82 2.42 -9.89 -15.36
CA LEU A 82 2.45 -9.75 -13.91
C LEU A 82 3.81 -10.17 -13.37
N LEU A 83 4.55 -9.25 -12.79
CA LEU A 83 5.92 -9.50 -12.34
C LEU A 83 6.01 -10.22 -10.99
N GLY A 84 4.90 -10.38 -10.27
CA GLY A 84 4.83 -11.16 -9.04
C GLY A 84 4.71 -12.67 -9.28
N ALA A 85 4.65 -13.15 -10.52
CA ALA A 85 4.43 -14.56 -10.83
C ALA A 85 5.67 -15.43 -10.57
N TYR A 86 5.47 -16.63 -10.03
CA TYR A 86 6.49 -17.67 -9.84
C TYR A 86 5.84 -19.04 -9.61
N ASP A 87 6.59 -20.12 -9.91
CA ASP A 87 6.11 -21.50 -9.75
C ASP A 87 6.45 -22.12 -8.39
N ILE A 88 7.62 -21.76 -7.85
CA ILE A 88 8.15 -22.29 -6.59
C ILE A 88 8.67 -21.09 -5.78
N ASP A 89 8.33 -21.06 -4.49
CA ASP A 89 8.80 -20.04 -3.56
C ASP A 89 10.27 -20.24 -3.17
N ASP A 90 10.86 -19.27 -2.48
CA ASP A 90 12.27 -19.29 -2.11
C ASP A 90 12.61 -20.31 -0.99
N GLU A 91 11.61 -21.01 -0.46
CA GLU A 91 11.77 -22.17 0.45
C GLU A 91 11.53 -23.52 -0.26
N GLY A 92 11.34 -23.53 -1.59
CA GLY A 92 11.13 -24.72 -2.39
C GLY A 92 9.70 -25.28 -2.33
N VAL A 93 8.72 -24.49 -1.89
CA VAL A 93 7.32 -24.87 -1.85
C VAL A 93 6.63 -24.41 -3.14
N LYS A 94 5.81 -25.27 -3.75
CA LYS A 94 5.03 -24.90 -4.92
C LYS A 94 4.07 -23.79 -4.59
N SER A 95 4.06 -22.73 -5.39
CA SER A 95 3.17 -21.60 -5.25
C SER A 95 1.71 -22.00 -5.41
N GLN A 96 0.82 -21.36 -4.66
CA GLN A 96 -0.60 -21.66 -4.64
C GLN A 96 -1.40 -20.36 -4.70
N LYS A 97 -2.50 -20.37 -5.44
CA LYS A 97 -3.51 -19.32 -5.37
C LYS A 97 -4.19 -19.36 -4.01
N VAL A 98 -4.23 -18.22 -3.30
CA VAL A 98 -4.78 -18.12 -1.95
C VAL A 98 -5.88 -17.07 -1.91
N THR A 99 -7.09 -17.47 -1.52
CA THR A 99 -8.16 -16.52 -1.18
C THR A 99 -7.93 -16.04 0.26
N LEU A 100 -7.43 -14.82 0.40
CA LEU A 100 -7.15 -14.19 1.70
C LEU A 100 -8.42 -13.72 2.37
N VAL A 101 -9.25 -12.98 1.63
CA VAL A 101 -10.54 -12.47 2.10
C VAL A 101 -11.62 -12.89 1.11
N GLU A 102 -12.71 -13.45 1.62
CA GLU A 102 -13.89 -13.81 0.86
C GLU A 102 -15.11 -13.11 1.42
N ASN A 103 -15.77 -12.29 0.60
CA ASN A 103 -16.94 -11.51 1.02
C ASN A 103 -16.69 -10.72 2.32
N GLY A 104 -15.53 -10.09 2.42
CA GLY A 104 -15.09 -9.30 3.57
C GLY A 104 -14.59 -10.11 4.77
N MET A 105 -14.68 -11.43 4.74
CA MET A 105 -14.25 -12.33 5.84
C MET A 105 -12.83 -12.82 5.60
N LEU A 106 -11.93 -12.66 6.57
CA LEU A 106 -10.57 -13.19 6.50
C LEU A 106 -10.61 -14.73 6.56
N LYS A 107 -10.11 -15.37 5.51
CA LYS A 107 -10.09 -16.83 5.36
C LYS A 107 -8.72 -17.44 5.52
N ASN A 108 -7.71 -16.79 4.94
CA ASN A 108 -6.34 -17.24 4.92
C ASN A 108 -5.37 -16.05 5.06
N MET A 109 -4.11 -16.38 5.28
CA MET A 109 -2.99 -15.47 5.23
C MET A 109 -1.88 -16.07 4.36
N LEU A 110 -0.92 -15.28 3.94
CA LEU A 110 0.27 -15.75 3.22
C LEU A 110 1.21 -16.46 4.19
N MET A 111 1.75 -17.62 3.80
CA MET A 111 2.48 -18.52 4.69
C MET A 111 3.80 -18.96 4.07
N SER A 112 4.85 -18.96 4.90
CA SER A 112 6.13 -19.64 4.67
C SER A 112 6.18 -20.99 5.41
N ARG A 113 7.34 -21.66 5.41
CA ARG A 113 7.57 -22.87 6.21
C ARG A 113 7.62 -22.61 7.73
N ARG A 114 7.45 -21.37 8.16
CA ARG A 114 7.25 -20.97 9.56
C ARG A 114 5.81 -20.50 9.80
N PRO A 115 4.83 -21.42 9.75
CA PRO A 115 3.44 -21.05 9.86
C PRO A 115 3.10 -20.50 11.25
N GLY A 116 2.16 -19.54 11.29
CA GLY A 116 1.58 -19.03 12.52
C GLY A 116 0.69 -20.06 13.21
N PRO A 117 0.16 -19.75 14.39
CA PRO A 117 -0.59 -20.71 15.21
C PRO A 117 -1.89 -21.22 14.53
N ASP A 118 -2.48 -20.42 13.65
CA ASP A 118 -3.73 -20.75 12.95
C ASP A 118 -3.53 -21.65 11.73
N PHE A 119 -2.28 -21.96 11.36
CA PHE A 119 -1.95 -22.65 10.12
C PHE A 119 -0.94 -23.78 10.34
N GLN A 120 -1.04 -24.82 9.52
CA GLN A 120 -0.19 -26.01 9.67
C GLN A 120 0.92 -26.09 8.62
N MET A 121 0.77 -25.43 7.47
CA MET A 121 1.66 -25.59 6.32
C MET A 121 1.90 -24.26 5.61
N SER A 122 3.02 -24.18 4.86
CA SER A 122 3.25 -23.15 3.86
C SER A 122 2.23 -23.26 2.72
N ASN A 123 1.86 -22.12 2.15
CA ASN A 123 1.09 -22.02 0.91
C ASN A 123 1.93 -21.46 -0.27
N GLY A 124 3.27 -21.56 -0.13
CA GLY A 124 4.17 -21.24 -1.22
C GLY A 124 4.32 -19.72 -1.47
N HIS A 125 4.34 -18.92 -0.39
CA HIS A 125 4.52 -17.46 -0.50
C HIS A 125 5.79 -16.95 0.17
N ALA A 126 6.72 -17.83 0.50
CA ALA A 126 8.00 -17.43 1.08
C ALA A 126 8.87 -16.76 0.01
N ARG A 127 9.13 -15.46 0.15
CA ARG A 127 9.97 -14.69 -0.76
C ARG A 127 11.10 -14.02 -0.01
N SER A 128 12.27 -13.97 -0.63
CA SER A 128 13.47 -13.36 -0.04
C SER A 128 14.18 -12.45 -1.05
N SER A 129 14.76 -11.38 -0.56
CA SER A 129 15.81 -10.68 -1.27
C SER A 129 17.15 -11.38 -1.01
N MET A 130 18.17 -11.08 -1.82
CA MET A 130 19.48 -11.75 -1.75
C MET A 130 20.13 -11.78 -0.35
N LEU A 131 19.71 -10.93 0.58
CA LEU A 131 20.35 -10.75 1.90
C LEU A 131 19.37 -10.93 3.07
N SER A 132 18.16 -11.42 2.84
CA SER A 132 17.15 -11.55 3.90
C SER A 132 16.59 -12.97 3.99
N ASP A 133 16.14 -13.34 5.18
CA ASP A 133 15.38 -14.58 5.36
C ASP A 133 14.06 -14.54 4.55
N PRO A 134 13.61 -15.70 4.02
CA PRO A 134 12.30 -15.77 3.35
C PRO A 134 11.15 -15.39 4.29
N LEU A 135 10.30 -14.49 3.83
CA LEU A 135 9.06 -14.07 4.51
C LEU A 135 7.85 -14.28 3.59
N PRO A 136 6.66 -14.51 4.16
CA PRO A 136 5.44 -14.52 3.36
C PRO A 136 5.15 -13.11 2.84
N LEU A 137 5.24 -12.97 1.52
CA LEU A 137 4.98 -11.71 0.81
C LEU A 137 3.97 -11.95 -0.29
N SER A 138 3.21 -10.90 -0.65
CA SER A 138 2.27 -10.99 -1.77
C SER A 138 3.01 -11.16 -3.10
N SER A 139 2.32 -11.77 -4.04
CA SER A 139 2.78 -11.99 -5.40
C SER A 139 1.99 -11.11 -6.38
N ASN A 140 0.85 -11.59 -6.83
CA ASN A 140 -0.12 -10.85 -7.63
C ASN A 140 -1.44 -10.77 -6.85
N LEU A 141 -1.65 -9.63 -6.20
CA LEU A 141 -2.79 -9.40 -5.32
C LEU A 141 -3.96 -8.80 -6.10
N PHE A 142 -5.07 -9.52 -6.14
CA PHE A 142 -6.31 -9.11 -6.80
C PHE A 142 -7.31 -8.59 -5.77
N PHE A 143 -7.65 -7.31 -5.84
CA PHE A 143 -8.72 -6.71 -5.06
C PHE A 143 -9.98 -6.58 -5.93
N GLN A 144 -11.00 -7.33 -5.59
CA GLN A 144 -12.23 -7.44 -6.38
C GLN A 144 -13.46 -7.08 -5.54
N SER A 145 -14.49 -6.57 -6.18
CA SER A 145 -15.77 -6.29 -5.53
C SER A 145 -16.96 -6.81 -6.35
N SER A 146 -17.91 -7.45 -5.67
CA SER A 146 -19.19 -7.86 -6.27
C SER A 146 -20.17 -6.70 -6.48
N ALA A 147 -19.90 -5.54 -5.89
CA ALA A 147 -20.72 -4.32 -6.01
C ALA A 147 -19.97 -3.17 -6.71
N ALA A 148 -19.04 -3.52 -7.60
CA ALA A 148 -18.30 -2.54 -8.39
C ALA A 148 -19.25 -1.78 -9.34
N VAL A 149 -19.04 -0.47 -9.45
CA VAL A 149 -19.82 0.44 -10.30
C VAL A 149 -18.94 1.06 -11.39
N SER A 150 -19.57 1.68 -12.39
CA SER A 150 -18.80 2.39 -13.41
C SER A 150 -18.04 3.59 -12.80
N PRO A 151 -16.91 4.04 -13.40
CA PRO A 151 -16.21 5.25 -12.95
C PRO A 151 -17.11 6.49 -12.90
N ALA A 152 -18.05 6.60 -13.83
CA ALA A 152 -19.04 7.70 -13.84
C ALA A 152 -19.99 7.65 -12.64
N ASP A 153 -20.50 6.45 -12.30
CA ASP A 153 -21.34 6.27 -11.11
C ASP A 153 -20.53 6.47 -9.82
N LEU A 154 -19.27 6.01 -9.79
CA LEU A 154 -18.40 6.23 -8.64
C LEU A 154 -18.13 7.72 -8.43
N ARG A 155 -17.89 8.47 -9.50
CA ARG A 155 -17.73 9.93 -9.44
C ARG A 155 -19.01 10.62 -8.96
N THR A 156 -20.16 10.16 -9.39
CA THR A 156 -21.45 10.68 -8.88
C THR A 156 -21.61 10.44 -7.38
N LYS A 157 -21.26 9.24 -6.91
CA LYS A 157 -21.24 8.92 -5.46
C LYS A 157 -20.24 9.78 -4.70
N PHE A 158 -19.07 10.03 -5.27
CA PHE A 158 -18.04 10.89 -4.69
C PHE A 158 -18.56 12.32 -4.47
N LEU A 159 -19.16 12.94 -5.49
CA LEU A 159 -19.71 14.29 -5.38
C LEU A 159 -20.90 14.35 -4.39
N ALA A 160 -21.71 13.28 -4.32
CA ALA A 160 -22.78 13.17 -3.33
C ALA A 160 -22.21 13.08 -1.90
N ALA A 161 -21.22 12.22 -1.66
CA ALA A 161 -20.54 12.11 -0.36
C ALA A 161 -19.92 13.44 0.08
N CYS A 162 -19.26 14.16 -0.84
CA CYS A 162 -18.74 15.49 -0.58
C CYS A 162 -19.79 16.49 -0.14
N LYS A 163 -20.95 16.48 -0.81
CA LYS A 163 -22.06 17.35 -0.48
C LYS A 163 -22.67 17.02 0.87
N ASP A 164 -22.81 15.74 1.18
CA ASP A 164 -23.37 15.26 2.45
C ASP A 164 -22.45 15.60 3.63
N ASP A 165 -21.11 15.60 3.40
CA ASP A 165 -20.09 16.07 4.36
C ASP A 165 -20.00 17.61 4.45
N GLY A 166 -20.81 18.35 3.69
CA GLY A 166 -20.85 19.81 3.71
C GLY A 166 -19.66 20.49 3.04
N GLN A 167 -18.84 19.75 2.28
CA GLN A 167 -17.68 20.27 1.59
C GLN A 167 -18.09 21.00 0.30
N GLN A 168 -17.38 22.07 -0.04
CA GLN A 168 -17.53 22.75 -1.34
C GLN A 168 -16.72 22.06 -2.44
N TRP A 169 -15.67 21.36 -2.05
CA TRP A 169 -14.78 20.56 -2.90
C TRP A 169 -14.23 19.40 -2.10
N CYS A 170 -13.90 18.32 -2.78
CA CYS A 170 -13.20 17.17 -2.22
C CYS A 170 -11.95 16.84 -3.02
N ILE A 171 -11.20 15.87 -2.53
CA ILE A 171 -9.92 15.51 -3.12
C ILE A 171 -10.04 14.23 -3.94
N GLU A 172 -9.50 14.27 -5.16
CA GLU A 172 -9.25 13.12 -6.02
C GLU A 172 -7.74 12.90 -6.12
N VAL A 173 -7.30 11.68 -5.85
CA VAL A 173 -5.89 11.25 -5.94
C VAL A 173 -5.73 10.38 -7.18
N LYS A 174 -5.09 10.90 -8.22
CA LYS A 174 -4.90 10.17 -9.48
C LYS A 174 -3.66 9.29 -9.47
N ARG A 175 -2.66 9.65 -8.65
CA ARG A 175 -1.40 8.91 -8.58
C ARG A 175 -0.72 9.08 -7.22
N MET A 176 -0.18 7.98 -6.72
CA MET A 176 0.68 7.98 -5.52
C MET A 176 2.15 7.93 -5.92
N ASP A 177 3.04 8.45 -5.06
CA ASP A 177 4.47 8.22 -5.19
C ASP A 177 4.81 6.78 -4.78
N ASP A 178 5.84 6.23 -5.42
CA ASP A 178 6.38 4.93 -5.04
C ASP A 178 7.33 5.14 -3.85
N PRO A 179 7.05 4.52 -2.68
CA PRO A 179 7.90 4.66 -1.49
C PRO A 179 9.36 4.29 -1.73
N ALA A 180 9.63 3.29 -2.59
CA ALA A 180 10.99 2.88 -2.93
C ALA A 180 11.71 3.96 -3.74
N LEU A 181 11.01 4.62 -4.68
CA LEU A 181 11.57 5.74 -5.46
C LEU A 181 11.73 7.00 -4.62
N SER A 182 10.81 7.26 -3.69
CA SER A 182 10.90 8.37 -2.75
C SER A 182 12.15 8.24 -1.88
N ALA A 183 12.42 7.06 -1.35
CA ALA A 183 13.60 6.79 -0.55
C ALA A 183 14.91 7.00 -1.33
N LEU A 184 14.93 6.68 -2.63
CA LEU A 184 16.07 6.93 -3.51
C LEU A 184 16.28 8.42 -3.82
N ARG A 185 15.19 9.21 -3.85
CA ARG A 185 15.23 10.68 -4.09
C ARG A 185 15.65 11.47 -2.86
N GLN A 186 15.43 10.94 -1.67
CA GLN A 186 15.86 11.56 -0.40
C GLN A 186 17.36 11.30 -0.14
N GLN A 187 18.23 11.75 -1.02
CA GLN A 187 19.68 11.58 -0.90
C GLN A 187 20.34 12.47 0.15
N ASP A 188 19.59 13.27 0.89
CA ASP A 188 20.14 14.08 1.98
C ASP A 188 20.00 13.34 3.32
N PHE A 189 21.11 12.85 3.85
CA PHE A 189 21.22 12.21 5.17
C PHE A 189 20.64 13.08 6.30
N GLY A 190 20.64 14.41 6.13
CA GLY A 190 20.01 15.35 7.04
C GLY A 190 18.49 15.22 7.10
N ASP A 191 17.84 15.04 5.96
CA ASP A 191 16.38 14.85 5.87
C ASP A 191 15.99 13.46 6.44
N PHE A 192 16.83 12.45 6.23
CA PHE A 192 16.65 11.13 6.83
C PHE A 192 16.75 11.16 8.37
N MET A 193 17.73 11.87 8.91
CA MET A 193 17.90 12.02 10.37
C MET A 193 16.81 12.88 11.01
N SER A 194 16.27 13.88 10.30
CA SER A 194 15.13 14.66 10.78
C SER A 194 13.83 13.84 10.81
N GLN A 195 13.67 12.88 9.89
CA GLN A 195 12.55 11.94 9.89
C GLN A 195 12.65 10.88 11.01
N ILE A 196 13.86 10.47 11.40
CA ILE A 196 14.05 9.53 12.51
C ILE A 196 13.83 10.22 13.88
N GLY A 197 14.10 11.51 13.98
CA GLY A 197 13.97 12.31 15.21
C GLY A 197 12.63 13.03 15.39
N GLY A 198 11.81 13.09 14.35
CA GLY A 198 10.43 13.60 14.42
C GLY A 198 9.44 12.47 14.64
N ASP A 199 8.28 12.78 15.22
CA ASP A 199 7.17 11.83 15.35
C ASP A 199 6.86 11.21 13.98
N ILE A 200 7.47 10.05 13.70
CA ILE A 200 7.11 9.23 12.55
C ILE A 200 5.76 8.62 12.92
N GLU A 201 4.69 9.34 12.67
CA GLU A 201 3.41 8.67 12.54
C GLU A 201 3.55 7.69 11.38
N SER A 202 3.66 6.43 11.73
CA SER A 202 3.81 5.32 10.79
C SER A 202 2.65 5.34 9.82
N GLY A 203 2.91 5.71 8.57
CA GLY A 203 1.91 5.63 7.52
C GLY A 203 1.67 6.90 6.69
N ALA A 204 2.48 7.94 6.84
CA ALA A 204 2.42 9.11 5.94
C ALA A 204 2.72 8.69 4.50
N ARG A 205 1.85 9.05 3.55
CA ARG A 205 1.95 8.67 2.14
C ARG A 205 1.90 9.91 1.24
N LEU A 206 2.74 9.91 0.22
CA LEU A 206 2.89 11.04 -0.69
C LEU A 206 2.12 10.80 -1.99
N PRO A 207 1.04 11.54 -2.25
CA PRO A 207 0.42 11.57 -3.56
C PRO A 207 1.24 12.43 -4.52
N LEU A 208 1.37 11.97 -5.78
CA LEU A 208 2.02 12.71 -6.87
C LEU A 208 1.07 13.61 -7.62
N ALA A 209 -0.20 13.20 -7.73
CA ALA A 209 -1.20 13.95 -8.47
C ALA A 209 -2.49 14.01 -7.66
N LEU A 210 -2.72 15.19 -7.07
CA LEU A 210 -3.95 15.52 -6.32
C LEU A 210 -4.72 16.59 -7.06
N TYR A 211 -6.04 16.48 -6.99
CA TYR A 211 -6.96 17.45 -7.56
C TYR A 211 -8.07 17.79 -6.56
N LYS A 212 -8.40 19.09 -6.50
CA LYS A 212 -9.68 19.51 -5.94
C LYS A 212 -10.76 19.29 -6.99
N VAL A 213 -11.85 18.69 -6.57
CA VAL A 213 -13.04 18.51 -7.39
C VAL A 213 -14.16 19.29 -6.75
N TYR A 214 -14.67 20.30 -7.43
CA TYR A 214 -15.73 21.16 -6.91
C TYR A 214 -17.10 20.49 -7.05
N VAL A 215 -17.89 20.53 -5.96
CA VAL A 215 -19.22 19.91 -5.90
C VAL A 215 -20.22 20.59 -6.82
N SER A 216 -20.04 21.90 -7.10
CA SER A 216 -20.97 22.71 -7.90
C SER A 216 -21.06 22.27 -9.35
N ASP A 217 -19.94 21.90 -9.96
CA ASP A 217 -19.82 21.66 -11.41
C ASP A 217 -18.89 20.49 -11.77
N GLY A 218 -18.26 19.86 -10.78
CA GLY A 218 -17.29 18.78 -11.00
C GLY A 218 -15.96 19.26 -11.59
N HIS A 219 -15.69 20.60 -11.62
CA HIS A 219 -14.43 21.13 -12.09
C HIS A 219 -13.25 20.62 -11.25
N GLU A 220 -12.12 20.35 -11.92
CA GLU A 220 -10.91 19.86 -11.31
C GLU A 220 -9.81 20.93 -11.31
N GLU A 221 -9.22 21.16 -10.15
CA GLU A 221 -8.07 22.04 -9.98
C GLU A 221 -6.88 21.27 -9.42
N PRO A 222 -5.71 21.26 -10.09
CA PRO A 222 -4.55 20.55 -9.58
C PRO A 222 -4.06 21.20 -8.28
N MET A 223 -3.74 20.36 -7.30
CA MET A 223 -3.22 20.79 -6.00
C MET A 223 -1.72 20.59 -5.92
N ARG A 224 -1.09 21.49 -5.20
CA ARG A 224 0.32 21.31 -4.81
C ARG A 224 0.36 20.47 -3.55
N GLN A 225 1.26 19.51 -3.53
CA GLN A 225 1.70 18.63 -2.45
C GLN A 225 0.84 18.63 -1.16
N GLY A 226 0.40 17.44 -0.79
CA GLY A 226 -0.18 17.10 0.50
C GLY A 226 0.42 15.77 0.98
N VAL A 227 0.23 15.46 2.25
CA VAL A 227 0.63 14.19 2.86
C VAL A 227 -0.63 13.51 3.35
N ILE A 228 -0.88 12.29 2.90
CA ILE A 228 -1.99 11.48 3.41
C ILE A 228 -1.51 10.83 4.71
N GLU A 229 -2.23 11.08 5.81
CA GLU A 229 -1.93 10.54 7.12
C GLU A 229 -3.03 9.61 7.62
N GLY A 230 -2.73 8.79 8.65
CA GLY A 230 -3.72 7.96 9.34
C GLY A 230 -4.33 6.83 8.50
N LEU A 231 -3.90 6.64 7.25
CA LEU A 231 -4.46 5.60 6.39
C LEU A 231 -3.92 4.22 6.76
N THR A 232 -4.77 3.41 7.35
CA THR A 232 -4.45 2.06 7.83
C THR A 232 -5.36 1.01 7.17
N VAL A 233 -5.11 -0.25 7.46
CA VAL A 233 -5.98 -1.34 7.01
C VAL A 233 -7.43 -1.19 7.50
N ARG A 234 -7.63 -0.46 8.60
CA ARG A 234 -8.98 -0.17 9.14
C ARG A 234 -9.74 0.81 8.26
N SER A 235 -9.04 1.75 7.63
CA SER A 235 -9.66 2.72 6.72
C SER A 235 -10.33 2.01 5.53
N LEU A 236 -9.81 0.85 5.11
CA LEU A 236 -10.41 0.04 4.05
C LEU A 236 -11.71 -0.69 4.47
N ARG A 237 -12.17 -0.56 5.70
CA ARG A 237 -13.50 -1.03 6.12
C ARG A 237 -14.61 -0.07 5.73
N ASN A 238 -14.29 1.22 5.58
CA ASN A 238 -15.21 2.31 5.32
C ASN A 238 -15.11 2.78 3.87
N ILE A 239 -15.12 1.82 2.93
CA ILE A 239 -15.16 2.12 1.49
C ILE A 239 -16.62 2.45 1.12
N LEU A 240 -16.87 3.68 0.65
CA LEU A 240 -18.19 4.14 0.20
C LEU A 240 -18.53 3.65 -1.21
N GLY A 241 -17.50 3.41 -2.04
CA GLY A 241 -17.69 2.97 -3.42
C GLY A 241 -16.45 2.34 -4.00
N ILE A 242 -16.65 1.40 -4.94
CA ILE A 242 -15.60 0.66 -5.62
C ILE A 242 -15.90 0.70 -7.11
N GLY A 243 -14.92 1.10 -7.92
CA GLY A 243 -15.01 1.12 -9.38
C GLY A 243 -14.92 -0.27 -10.01
N ASN A 244 -15.18 -0.37 -11.31
CA ASN A 244 -14.94 -1.56 -12.12
C ASN A 244 -13.75 -1.40 -13.10
N ASP A 245 -13.01 -0.31 -12.92
CA ASP A 245 -11.86 0.12 -13.72
C ASP A 245 -10.57 -0.43 -13.09
N LEU A 246 -10.23 -1.68 -13.36
CA LEU A 246 -9.04 -2.31 -12.79
C LEU A 246 -7.75 -1.74 -13.39
N ALA A 247 -6.79 -1.40 -12.53
CA ALA A 247 -5.44 -1.03 -12.91
C ALA A 247 -4.40 -2.00 -12.31
N VAL A 248 -3.30 -2.18 -13.04
CA VAL A 248 -2.14 -2.98 -12.62
C VAL A 248 -1.08 -2.04 -12.05
N TYR A 249 -0.71 -2.26 -10.80
CA TYR A 249 0.39 -1.56 -10.13
C TYR A 249 1.48 -2.54 -9.74
N THR A 250 2.63 -2.43 -10.37
CA THR A 250 3.81 -3.24 -10.05
C THR A 250 4.78 -2.42 -9.22
N TYR A 251 5.31 -3.01 -8.17
CA TYR A 251 6.25 -2.37 -7.24
C TYR A 251 7.28 -3.36 -6.73
N MET A 252 8.34 -2.82 -6.15
CA MET A 252 9.38 -3.62 -5.51
C MET A 252 9.13 -3.66 -4.00
N GLN A 253 8.70 -4.81 -3.51
CA GLN A 253 8.45 -5.04 -2.10
C GLN A 253 9.77 -5.18 -1.35
N GLN A 254 9.92 -4.41 -0.28
CA GLN A 254 11.11 -4.51 0.58
C GLN A 254 10.86 -5.47 1.72
N ASN A 255 11.74 -6.44 1.89
CA ASN A 255 11.71 -7.34 3.03
C ASN A 255 12.34 -6.63 4.24
N SER A 256 11.53 -5.92 5.02
CA SER A 256 11.99 -5.11 6.16
C SER A 256 12.04 -5.89 7.47
N THR A 257 12.61 -7.11 7.49
CA THR A 257 13.02 -7.74 8.76
C THR A 257 14.26 -7.11 9.37
N ALA A 258 14.98 -6.31 8.60
CA ALA A 258 16.03 -5.48 9.14
C ALA A 258 15.40 -4.33 9.91
N GLY A 259 15.13 -4.53 11.19
CA GLY A 259 14.84 -3.44 12.11
C GLY A 259 15.86 -2.31 11.99
N LEU A 260 15.71 -1.26 12.78
CA LEU A 260 16.51 -0.02 12.79
C LEU A 260 18.01 -0.15 12.44
N ALA A 261 18.63 -1.31 12.72
CA ALA A 261 20.01 -1.63 12.34
C ALA A 261 20.18 -1.96 10.84
N GLY A 262 19.16 -2.48 10.18
CA GLY A 262 19.18 -2.76 8.74
C GLY A 262 19.02 -1.51 7.89
N THR A 263 18.29 -0.50 8.36
CA THR A 263 18.11 0.76 7.64
C THR A 263 19.39 1.60 7.60
N ALA A 264 20.19 1.60 8.66
CA ALA A 264 21.43 2.39 8.71
C ALA A 264 22.60 1.77 7.91
N LEU A 265 22.67 0.44 7.81
CA LEU A 265 23.70 -0.28 7.07
C LEU A 265 23.21 -0.83 5.72
N GLY A 266 21.93 -1.11 5.58
CA GLY A 266 21.33 -1.67 4.38
C GLY A 266 21.04 -0.65 3.28
N SER A 267 20.97 0.65 3.59
CA SER A 267 20.72 1.69 2.59
C SER A 267 21.88 1.87 1.58
N PHE A 268 23.06 1.39 1.89
CA PHE A 268 24.22 1.46 0.98
C PHE A 268 24.29 0.33 -0.06
N GLY A 269 23.46 -0.70 0.02
CA GLY A 269 23.55 -1.84 -0.91
C GLY A 269 22.23 -2.53 -1.27
N SER A 270 21.16 -2.32 -0.51
CA SER A 270 19.91 -3.09 -0.66
C SER A 270 18.78 -2.37 -1.38
N ALA A 271 18.94 -1.10 -1.72
CA ALA A 271 17.92 -0.33 -2.44
C ALA A 271 17.56 -0.89 -3.84
N GLN A 272 18.29 -1.91 -4.32
CA GLN A 272 18.08 -2.52 -5.64
C GLN A 272 17.57 -3.97 -5.58
N ALA A 273 17.43 -4.57 -4.41
CA ALA A 273 17.04 -5.98 -4.26
C ALA A 273 15.63 -6.14 -3.67
N GLY A 274 14.68 -5.38 -4.19
CA GLY A 274 13.26 -5.59 -3.88
C GLY A 274 12.71 -6.82 -4.58
N ILE A 275 11.65 -7.40 -4.04
CA ILE A 275 10.92 -8.52 -4.61
C ILE A 275 9.78 -7.96 -5.46
N PRO A 276 9.71 -8.27 -6.77
CA PRO A 276 8.64 -7.77 -7.62
C PRO A 276 7.29 -8.34 -7.15
N SER A 277 6.33 -7.46 -6.97
CA SER A 277 4.96 -7.77 -6.61
C SER A 277 4.00 -6.91 -7.42
N THR A 278 2.77 -7.37 -7.59
CA THR A 278 1.77 -6.66 -8.38
C THR A 278 0.45 -6.59 -7.61
N VAL A 279 -0.21 -5.44 -7.66
CA VAL A 279 -1.59 -5.27 -7.17
C VAL A 279 -2.48 -4.91 -8.35
N ILE A 280 -3.57 -5.63 -8.48
CA ILE A 280 -4.65 -5.37 -9.44
C ILE A 280 -5.86 -4.89 -8.65
N ALA A 281 -6.21 -3.62 -8.80
CA ALA A 281 -7.29 -3.02 -8.03
C ALA A 281 -8.05 -1.94 -8.81
N PRO A 282 -9.32 -1.71 -8.47
CA PRO A 282 -10.16 -0.65 -9.04
C PRO A 282 -10.00 0.67 -8.29
N SER A 283 -10.60 1.72 -8.82
CA SER A 283 -10.80 2.99 -8.11
C SER A 283 -11.57 2.79 -6.81
N LEU A 284 -11.17 3.52 -5.76
CA LEU A 284 -11.77 3.44 -4.43
C LEU A 284 -12.24 4.82 -3.95
N LEU A 285 -13.44 4.89 -3.43
CA LEU A 285 -13.95 6.03 -2.68
C LEU A 285 -13.93 5.70 -1.19
N LEU A 286 -13.07 6.40 -0.44
CA LEU A 286 -13.00 6.29 1.01
C LEU A 286 -13.78 7.41 1.68
N ASP A 287 -14.38 7.12 2.84
CA ASP A 287 -15.26 8.02 3.58
C ASP A 287 -14.49 9.19 4.23
N GLU A 288 -13.46 8.85 4.97
CA GLU A 288 -12.68 9.82 5.75
C GLU A 288 -11.20 9.57 5.55
N VAL A 289 -10.51 10.56 4.95
CA VAL A 289 -9.06 10.56 4.76
C VAL A 289 -8.50 11.91 5.19
N GLU A 290 -7.48 11.90 6.02
CA GLU A 290 -6.76 13.09 6.43
C GLU A 290 -5.61 13.38 5.45
N ILE A 291 -5.59 14.61 4.91
CA ILE A 291 -4.54 15.10 4.04
C ILE A 291 -4.01 16.41 4.60
N ARG A 292 -2.79 16.39 5.11
CA ARG A 292 -2.12 17.59 5.60
C ARG A 292 -1.41 18.33 4.50
N GLY A 293 -1.50 19.65 4.54
CA GLY A 293 -0.73 20.53 3.68
C GLY A 293 0.76 20.45 3.99
N PHE A 294 1.60 20.37 2.96
CA PHE A 294 3.04 20.42 3.15
C PHE A 294 3.46 21.85 3.53
N HIS A 295 4.01 22.02 4.74
CA HIS A 295 4.45 23.30 5.28
C HIS A 295 5.96 23.57 5.08
N GLY A 296 6.68 22.69 4.38
CA GLY A 296 8.09 22.89 4.04
C GLY A 296 8.28 24.04 3.02
N GLU A 297 9.40 24.75 3.10
CA GLU A 297 9.77 25.68 2.04
C GLU A 297 9.91 24.92 0.71
N PRO A 298 9.26 25.37 -0.37
CA PRO A 298 9.39 24.71 -1.66
C PRO A 298 10.85 24.79 -2.10
N ARG A 299 11.52 23.65 -2.20
CA ARG A 299 12.89 23.55 -2.73
C ARG A 299 12.86 24.12 -4.15
N ARG A 300 13.40 25.31 -4.32
CA ARG A 300 13.58 25.90 -5.65
C ARG A 300 14.70 25.12 -6.33
N LEU A 301 14.32 24.24 -7.25
CA LEU A 301 15.31 23.61 -8.13
C LEU A 301 16.03 24.74 -8.89
N PRO A 302 17.38 24.67 -9.01
CA PRO A 302 18.10 25.64 -9.82
C PRO A 302 17.53 25.61 -11.25
N LEU A 303 17.10 26.78 -11.73
CA LEU A 303 16.72 26.94 -13.13
C LEU A 303 17.97 26.76 -13.98
N VAL A 304 18.14 25.57 -14.53
CA VAL A 304 19.19 25.32 -15.53
C VAL A 304 18.65 25.81 -16.87
N PRO A 305 19.30 26.80 -17.53
CA PRO A 305 18.87 27.23 -18.86
C PRO A 305 18.91 26.03 -19.83
N ALA A 306 17.93 25.99 -20.72
CA ALA A 306 17.88 24.95 -21.74
C ALA A 306 19.20 24.95 -22.55
N PRO A 307 19.77 23.77 -22.86
CA PRO A 307 20.97 23.70 -23.69
C PRO A 307 20.68 24.37 -25.06
N PRO A 308 21.64 25.10 -25.61
CA PRO A 308 21.45 25.74 -26.90
C PRO A 308 21.11 24.68 -27.98
N LEU A 309 20.05 24.93 -28.72
CA LEU A 309 19.69 24.13 -29.89
C LEU A 309 20.86 24.19 -30.87
N LYS A 310 21.44 23.02 -31.23
CA LYS A 310 22.43 22.88 -32.27
C LYS A 310 21.78 22.91 -33.65
#